data_42a9be6284812a1d0a8eac9ad0a3cc1e
#
_entry.id   42a9be6284812a1d0a8eac9ad0a3cc1e
#
_cell.length_a   1.000
_cell.length_b   1.000
_cell.length_c   1.000
_cell.angle_alpha   90.00
_cell.angle_beta   90.00
_cell.angle_gamma   90.00
#
_symmetry.space_group_name_H-M   'P 1'
#
loop_
_entity.id
_entity.type
_entity.pdbx_description
1 polymer ?
#
loop_
_entity_poly.entity_id
_entity_poly.type
_entity_poly.pdbx_seq_one_letter_code
_entity_poly.pdbx_strand_id
1 'polypeptide(L)'
;MMMRGNNVMGILFAYVHEERVRELTQNRVMASVPFGGRYRLVDFPLSNMVNSGINKVGVITEQNYQSLMDHLGSGKAWDLSRKREGLYLLPPFGAETIRTDGKIETLASVMRFLKNSHEEYVLLSDCDTVANIDYRDVFKFHSEKEADITVVYRHGMSPDSDKNCLY
;
A
#
# COMPACT_ATOMS: atom_id res chain seq x y z
N MET A 1 5.53 -9.94 -22.43
CA MET A 1 6.11 -10.64 -21.25
C MET A 1 4.99 -10.86 -20.27
N MET A 2 4.64 -12.09 -19.88
CA MET A 2 3.59 -12.31 -18.90
C MET A 2 4.13 -11.94 -17.52
N MET A 3 3.35 -11.18 -16.72
CA MET A 3 3.62 -10.97 -15.31
C MET A 3 3.82 -12.33 -14.62
N ARG A 4 5.04 -12.65 -14.25
CA ARG A 4 5.27 -13.69 -13.26
C ARG A 4 5.08 -13.01 -11.92
N GLY A 5 4.11 -13.45 -11.11
CA GLY A 5 3.77 -12.84 -9.83
C GLY A 5 4.92 -12.62 -8.86
N ASN A 6 6.08 -13.20 -9.15
CA ASN A 6 7.31 -13.08 -8.37
C ASN A 6 8.20 -11.89 -8.75
N ASN A 7 7.77 -11.01 -9.66
CA ASN A 7 8.61 -9.91 -10.14
C ASN A 7 8.14 -8.53 -9.70
N VAL A 8 7.01 -8.46 -9.00
CA VAL A 8 6.40 -7.24 -8.49
C VAL A 8 6.18 -7.37 -6.99
N MET A 9 6.64 -6.40 -6.22
CA MET A 9 6.28 -6.25 -4.81
C MET A 9 5.29 -5.11 -4.61
N GLY A 10 4.45 -5.22 -3.60
CA GLY A 10 3.52 -4.16 -3.20
C GLY A 10 4.06 -3.34 -2.04
N ILE A 11 3.81 -2.05 -2.05
CA ILE A 11 3.98 -1.15 -0.91
C ILE A 11 2.66 -0.43 -0.67
N LEU A 12 2.14 -0.55 0.54
CA LEU A 12 0.92 0.10 0.99
C LEU A 12 1.27 1.19 2.01
N PHE A 13 0.74 2.39 1.79
CA PHE A 13 0.82 3.49 2.76
C PHE A 13 -0.41 3.46 3.65
N ALA A 14 -0.23 3.16 4.95
CA ALA A 14 -1.33 2.89 5.87
C ALA A 14 -1.92 4.14 6.55
N TYR A 15 -1.28 5.31 6.43
CA TYR A 15 -1.54 6.50 7.24
C TYR A 15 -1.95 7.75 6.44
N VAL A 16 -2.17 7.62 5.13
CA VAL A 16 -2.52 8.78 4.29
C VAL A 16 -3.90 9.35 4.63
N HIS A 17 -4.04 10.66 4.49
CA HIS A 17 -5.30 11.41 4.64
C HIS A 17 -6.03 11.26 5.99
N GLU A 18 -5.33 10.95 7.06
CA GLU A 18 -5.91 10.75 8.41
C GLU A 18 -6.63 12.01 8.92
N GLU A 19 -6.17 13.19 8.53
CA GLU A 19 -6.76 14.48 8.90
C GLU A 19 -8.20 14.67 8.41
N ARG A 20 -8.62 13.92 7.37
CA ARG A 20 -9.98 14.01 6.82
C ARG A 20 -11.04 13.31 7.65
N VAL A 21 -10.63 12.34 8.46
CA VAL A 21 -11.51 11.48 9.26
C VAL A 21 -10.99 11.34 10.69
N ARG A 22 -10.58 12.47 11.30
CA ARG A 22 -9.91 12.52 12.61
C ARG A 22 -10.60 11.73 13.71
N GLU A 23 -11.93 11.72 13.75
CA GLU A 23 -12.71 10.96 14.74
C GLU A 23 -12.49 9.45 14.64
N LEU A 24 -12.18 8.96 13.43
CA LEU A 24 -11.93 7.55 13.17
C LEU A 24 -10.47 7.16 13.32
N THR A 25 -9.56 8.13 13.20
CA THR A 25 -8.10 7.89 13.17
C THR A 25 -7.36 8.33 14.43
N GLN A 26 -8.05 8.85 15.45
CA GLN A 26 -7.43 9.27 16.72
C GLN A 26 -6.55 8.18 17.37
N ASN A 27 -7.01 6.93 17.33
CA ASN A 27 -6.36 5.80 18.00
C ASN A 27 -5.95 4.68 17.02
N ARG A 28 -5.99 4.94 15.71
CA ARG A 28 -5.66 3.96 14.69
C ARG A 28 -5.27 4.63 13.38
N VAL A 29 -4.44 3.99 12.61
CA VAL A 29 -4.10 4.43 11.25
C VAL A 29 -5.28 4.26 10.29
N MET A 30 -5.32 5.05 9.19
CA MET A 30 -6.38 5.02 8.18
C MET A 30 -6.64 3.59 7.68
N ALA A 31 -5.61 2.83 7.38
CA ALA A 31 -5.69 1.46 6.89
C ALA A 31 -6.52 0.52 7.79
N SER A 32 -6.58 0.80 9.11
CA SER A 32 -7.31 -0.02 10.07
C SER A 32 -8.74 0.46 10.34
N VAL A 33 -9.21 1.50 9.67
CA VAL A 33 -10.59 1.99 9.79
C VAL A 33 -11.56 0.90 9.31
N PRO A 34 -12.58 0.52 10.11
CA PRO A 34 -13.58 -0.46 9.72
C PRO A 34 -14.42 0.01 8.52
N PHE A 35 -14.70 -0.90 7.61
CA PHE A 35 -15.51 -0.64 6.42
C PHE A 35 -16.43 -1.83 6.14
N GLY A 36 -17.70 -1.54 5.80
CA GLY A 36 -18.67 -2.57 5.44
C GLY A 36 -18.96 -3.60 6.54
N GLY A 37 -18.80 -3.22 7.81
CA GLY A 37 -19.11 -4.01 9.00
C GLY A 37 -18.12 -5.13 9.34
N ARG A 38 -17.39 -5.68 8.36
CA ARG A 38 -16.47 -6.81 8.53
C ARG A 38 -15.03 -6.50 8.17
N TYR A 39 -14.83 -5.65 7.19
CA TYR A 39 -13.53 -5.35 6.60
C TYR A 39 -12.88 -4.14 7.24
N ARG A 40 -11.62 -3.92 6.92
CA ARG A 40 -10.90 -2.68 7.12
C ARG A 40 -10.42 -2.15 5.77
N LEU A 41 -10.11 -0.88 5.68
CA LEU A 41 -9.70 -0.27 4.41
C LEU A 41 -8.52 -0.99 3.75
N VAL A 42 -7.55 -1.45 4.53
CA VAL A 42 -6.38 -2.21 4.03
C VAL A 42 -6.74 -3.49 3.30
N ASP A 43 -7.88 -4.10 3.61
CA ASP A 43 -8.26 -5.40 3.03
C ASP A 43 -8.46 -5.31 1.51
N PHE A 44 -8.91 -4.16 1.02
CA PHE A 44 -9.19 -3.96 -0.41
C PHE A 44 -7.91 -3.91 -1.26
N PRO A 45 -6.96 -2.98 -1.05
CA PRO A 45 -5.74 -2.95 -1.84
C PRO A 45 -4.89 -4.20 -1.63
N LEU A 46 -4.86 -4.76 -0.42
CA LEU A 46 -4.13 -5.99 -0.15
C LEU A 46 -4.71 -7.18 -0.93
N SER A 47 -6.04 -7.33 -0.95
CA SER A 47 -6.71 -8.37 -1.74
C SER A 47 -6.50 -8.18 -3.24
N ASN A 48 -6.54 -6.94 -3.76
CA ASN A 48 -6.26 -6.65 -5.16
C ASN A 48 -4.83 -7.06 -5.53
N MET A 49 -3.84 -6.76 -4.67
CA MET A 49 -2.45 -7.16 -4.88
C MET A 49 -2.30 -8.68 -4.96
N VAL A 50 -2.84 -9.38 -3.97
CA VAL A 50 -2.74 -10.86 -3.90
C VAL A 50 -3.48 -11.53 -5.06
N ASN A 51 -4.68 -11.07 -5.39
CA ASN A 51 -5.46 -11.58 -6.53
C ASN A 51 -4.75 -11.33 -7.88
N SER A 52 -3.91 -10.31 -7.94
CA SER A 52 -3.06 -10.02 -9.09
C SER A 52 -1.73 -10.81 -9.08
N GLY A 53 -1.50 -11.67 -8.08
CA GLY A 53 -0.30 -12.51 -7.99
C GLY A 53 0.88 -11.85 -7.29
N ILE A 54 0.70 -10.73 -6.62
CA ILE A 54 1.75 -10.08 -5.82
C ILE A 54 1.79 -10.76 -4.45
N ASN A 55 2.89 -11.47 -4.18
CA ASN A 55 3.05 -12.31 -2.99
C ASN A 55 3.94 -11.69 -1.91
N LYS A 56 4.52 -10.53 -2.16
CA LYS A 56 5.32 -9.78 -1.20
C LYS A 56 4.79 -8.37 -1.08
N VAL A 57 4.33 -8.03 0.12
CA VAL A 57 3.72 -6.73 0.39
C VAL A 57 4.32 -6.13 1.66
N GLY A 58 4.84 -4.92 1.54
CA GLY A 58 5.24 -4.07 2.66
C GLY A 58 4.13 -3.09 3.00
N VAL A 59 3.76 -3.01 4.27
CA VAL A 59 2.79 -2.03 4.76
C VAL A 59 3.53 -1.02 5.62
N ILE A 60 3.68 0.20 5.11
CA ILE A 60 4.35 1.29 5.82
C ILE A 60 3.34 1.92 6.77
N THR A 61 3.72 2.03 8.04
CA THR A 61 2.86 2.58 9.10
C THR A 61 3.55 3.73 9.80
N GLU A 62 2.77 4.55 10.48
CA GLU A 62 3.22 5.53 11.45
C GLU A 62 2.78 5.13 12.87
N GLN A 63 2.49 6.12 13.72
CA GLN A 63 1.98 5.87 15.08
C GLN A 63 0.60 5.18 15.05
N ASN A 64 0.15 4.65 16.18
CA ASN A 64 -1.18 4.03 16.36
C ASN A 64 -1.48 2.82 15.45
N TYR A 65 -0.45 2.08 15.02
CA TYR A 65 -0.60 0.94 14.13
C TYR A 65 -0.97 -0.38 14.82
N GLN A 66 -1.12 -0.43 16.16
CA GLN A 66 -1.43 -1.66 16.90
C GLN A 66 -2.68 -2.36 16.34
N SER A 67 -3.76 -1.61 16.15
CA SER A 67 -5.03 -2.14 15.61
C SER A 67 -4.87 -2.71 14.19
N LEU A 68 -3.98 -2.14 13.38
CA LEU A 68 -3.65 -2.67 12.05
C LEU A 68 -2.87 -3.99 12.18
N MET A 69 -1.87 -4.03 13.05
CA MET A 69 -1.04 -5.21 13.30
C MET A 69 -1.90 -6.39 13.78
N ASP A 70 -2.82 -6.14 14.72
CA ASP A 70 -3.74 -7.16 15.23
C ASP A 70 -4.66 -7.72 14.12
N HIS A 71 -5.11 -6.88 13.21
CA HIS A 71 -5.96 -7.27 12.09
C HIS A 71 -5.19 -8.08 11.03
N LEU A 72 -4.03 -7.61 10.64
CA LEU A 72 -3.21 -8.26 9.61
C LEU A 72 -2.62 -9.58 10.12
N GLY A 73 -2.29 -9.66 11.40
CA GLY A 73 -1.65 -10.83 12.00
C GLY A 73 -0.41 -11.27 11.22
N SER A 74 -0.36 -12.53 10.86
CA SER A 74 0.72 -13.10 10.04
C SER A 74 0.49 -13.00 8.53
N GLY A 75 -0.57 -12.33 8.07
CA GLY A 75 -0.96 -12.31 6.66
C GLY A 75 -1.61 -13.59 6.16
N LYS A 76 -1.95 -14.53 7.05
CA LYS A 76 -2.53 -15.83 6.68
C LYS A 76 -3.85 -15.73 5.91
N ALA A 77 -4.66 -14.73 6.21
CA ALA A 77 -5.93 -14.50 5.53
C ALA A 77 -5.78 -14.24 4.02
N TRP A 78 -4.60 -13.77 3.60
CA TRP A 78 -4.24 -13.47 2.19
C TRP A 78 -3.18 -14.44 1.63
N ASP A 79 -2.90 -15.55 2.29
CA ASP A 79 -1.80 -16.48 1.93
C ASP A 79 -0.41 -15.81 1.87
N LEU A 80 -0.23 -14.73 2.65
CA LEU A 80 1.03 -13.97 2.76
C LEU A 80 1.87 -14.39 3.97
N SER A 81 1.62 -15.55 4.57
CA SER A 81 2.36 -16.09 5.71
C SER A 81 3.58 -16.92 5.27
N ARG A 82 4.46 -16.34 4.44
CA ARG A 82 5.62 -17.04 3.83
C ARG A 82 6.94 -16.47 4.34
N LYS A 83 8.01 -17.30 4.35
CA LYS A 83 9.32 -16.90 4.90
C LYS A 83 10.10 -15.89 4.03
N ARG A 84 9.98 -15.94 2.72
CA ARG A 84 10.74 -15.08 1.78
C ARG A 84 9.88 -14.09 1.03
N GLU A 85 8.65 -14.45 0.79
CA GLU A 85 7.57 -13.64 0.29
C GLU A 85 6.59 -13.45 1.45
N GLY A 86 5.65 -12.53 1.38
CA GLY A 86 4.66 -12.39 2.45
C GLY A 86 4.39 -10.96 2.83
N LEU A 87 3.75 -10.81 3.98
CA LEU A 87 3.37 -9.53 4.54
C LEU A 87 4.44 -9.02 5.51
N TYR A 88 4.89 -7.81 5.28
CA TYR A 88 5.87 -7.12 6.12
C TYR A 88 5.26 -5.82 6.66
N LEU A 89 5.20 -5.71 7.96
CA LEU A 89 4.88 -4.43 8.58
C LEU A 89 6.16 -3.62 8.72
N LEU A 90 6.15 -2.40 8.20
CA LEU A 90 7.29 -1.50 8.16
C LEU A 90 6.99 -0.27 9.05
N PRO A 91 7.21 -0.38 10.36
CA PRO A 91 7.02 0.74 11.26
C PRO A 91 8.14 1.78 11.06
N PRO A 92 7.94 3.02 11.49
CA PRO A 92 8.97 4.04 11.42
C PRO A 92 10.19 3.62 12.24
N PHE A 93 11.37 3.60 11.59
CA PHE A 93 12.63 3.31 12.25
C PHE A 93 13.33 4.60 12.64
N GLY A 94 13.55 4.80 13.93
CA GLY A 94 14.35 5.89 14.51
C GLY A 94 13.67 6.57 15.69
N ALA A 95 14.50 7.07 16.62
CA ALA A 95 14.06 7.78 17.81
C ALA A 95 13.54 9.21 17.53
N GLU A 96 13.76 9.72 16.34
CA GLU A 96 13.18 10.97 15.87
C GLU A 96 11.97 10.65 15.01
N THR A 97 10.79 11.00 15.50
CA THR A 97 9.55 11.10 14.73
C THR A 97 9.75 12.20 13.68
N ILE A 98 10.50 11.88 12.64
CA ILE A 98 10.43 12.68 11.43
C ILE A 98 9.02 12.43 10.92
N ARG A 99 8.10 13.36 11.19
CA ARG A 99 6.91 13.50 10.36
C ARG A 99 7.46 13.72 8.95
N THR A 100 7.51 12.64 8.21
CA THR A 100 7.86 12.72 6.80
C THR A 100 6.61 13.25 6.11
N ASP A 101 6.63 14.54 5.80
CA ASP A 101 5.49 15.23 5.17
C ASP A 101 5.25 14.73 3.72
N GLY A 102 5.99 13.72 3.26
CA GLY A 102 5.90 13.21 1.91
C GLY A 102 6.10 11.69 1.75
N LYS A 103 5.48 11.12 0.73
CA LYS A 103 5.62 9.70 0.37
C LYS A 103 7.04 9.33 -0.05
N ILE A 104 7.79 10.28 -0.63
CA ILE A 104 9.17 10.06 -1.08
C ILE A 104 10.10 9.85 0.10
N GLU A 105 10.01 10.69 1.12
CA GLU A 105 10.78 10.57 2.35
C GLU A 105 10.46 9.27 3.07
N THR A 106 9.18 8.90 3.09
CA THR A 106 8.73 7.63 3.66
C THR A 106 9.31 6.44 2.90
N LEU A 107 9.30 6.47 1.57
CA LEU A 107 9.95 5.43 0.75
C LEU A 107 11.45 5.37 1.00
N ALA A 108 12.11 6.51 1.19
CA ALA A 108 13.53 6.57 1.53
C ALA A 108 13.81 5.87 2.86
N SER A 109 12.92 5.98 3.86
CA SER A 109 13.06 5.30 5.15
C SER A 109 13.04 3.77 5.05
N VAL A 110 12.32 3.22 4.07
CA VAL A 110 12.23 1.77 3.81
C VAL A 110 13.12 1.31 2.66
N MET A 111 14.03 2.16 2.18
CA MET A 111 14.93 1.86 1.05
C MET A 111 15.73 0.57 1.24
N ARG A 112 16.12 0.25 2.47
CA ARG A 112 16.81 -1.01 2.77
C ARG A 112 15.94 -2.24 2.47
N PHE A 113 14.65 -2.17 2.77
CA PHE A 113 13.69 -3.23 2.45
C PHE A 113 13.56 -3.38 0.92
N LEU A 114 13.44 -2.27 0.20
CA LEU A 114 13.36 -2.27 -1.26
C LEU A 114 14.63 -2.85 -1.90
N LYS A 115 15.81 -2.37 -1.52
CA LYS A 115 17.09 -2.83 -2.08
C LYS A 115 17.44 -4.29 -1.79
N ASN A 116 16.93 -4.84 -0.69
CA ASN A 116 17.12 -6.26 -0.34
C ASN A 116 16.07 -7.16 -0.99
N SER A 117 15.18 -6.61 -1.78
CA SER A 117 14.14 -7.32 -2.52
C SER A 117 14.67 -7.77 -3.88
N HIS A 118 14.15 -8.90 -4.38
CA HIS A 118 14.55 -9.46 -5.68
C HIS A 118 13.60 -9.04 -6.81
N GLU A 119 12.50 -8.39 -6.45
CA GLU A 119 11.48 -7.93 -7.36
C GLU A 119 12.00 -6.72 -8.14
N GLU A 120 11.76 -6.70 -9.45
CA GLU A 120 12.20 -5.62 -10.36
C GLU A 120 11.27 -4.41 -10.31
N TYR A 121 9.99 -4.64 -9.95
CA TYR A 121 8.96 -3.62 -9.97
C TYR A 121 8.35 -3.43 -8.58
N VAL A 122 7.93 -2.20 -8.33
CA VAL A 122 7.24 -1.84 -7.09
C VAL A 122 5.88 -1.23 -7.44
N LEU A 123 4.82 -1.81 -6.91
CA LEU A 123 3.47 -1.25 -6.93
C LEU A 123 3.25 -0.44 -5.66
N LEU A 124 3.03 0.86 -5.80
CA LEU A 124 2.70 1.75 -4.69
C LEU A 124 1.18 1.97 -4.65
N SER A 125 0.57 1.85 -3.48
CA SER A 125 -0.85 2.13 -3.29
C SER A 125 -1.13 2.69 -1.90
N ASP A 126 -2.16 3.52 -1.83
CA ASP A 126 -2.74 3.99 -0.57
C ASP A 126 -3.78 3.00 -0.06
N CYS A 127 -4.13 3.09 1.22
CA CYS A 127 -5.12 2.22 1.85
C CYS A 127 -6.50 2.86 1.99
N ASP A 128 -6.70 4.10 1.54
CA ASP A 128 -7.95 4.84 1.67
C ASP A 128 -8.89 4.69 0.45
N THR A 129 -8.47 3.93 -0.56
CA THR A 129 -9.24 3.71 -1.78
C THR A 129 -9.87 2.32 -1.78
N VAL A 130 -11.20 2.30 -1.84
CA VAL A 130 -11.98 1.06 -2.01
C VAL A 130 -12.29 0.88 -3.49
N ALA A 131 -11.55 -0.01 -4.14
CA ALA A 131 -11.70 -0.31 -5.56
C ALA A 131 -11.44 -1.80 -5.82
N ASN A 132 -11.94 -2.31 -6.93
CA ASN A 132 -11.60 -3.62 -7.45
C ASN A 132 -10.71 -3.43 -8.68
N ILE A 133 -9.42 -3.69 -8.53
CA ILE A 133 -8.39 -3.45 -9.55
C ILE A 133 -7.63 -4.75 -9.79
N ASP A 134 -7.49 -5.13 -11.07
CA ASP A 134 -6.56 -6.16 -11.50
C ASP A 134 -5.23 -5.51 -11.93
N TYR A 135 -4.23 -5.61 -11.08
CA TYR A 135 -2.93 -5.03 -11.35
C TYR A 135 -2.15 -5.72 -12.48
N ARG A 136 -2.61 -6.90 -12.95
CA ARG A 136 -2.01 -7.57 -14.12
C ARG A 136 -2.18 -6.74 -15.38
N ASP A 137 -3.32 -6.07 -15.52
CA ASP A 137 -3.58 -5.18 -16.66
C ASP A 137 -2.72 -3.92 -16.61
N VAL A 138 -2.52 -3.36 -15.41
CA VAL A 138 -1.62 -2.22 -15.19
C VAL A 138 -0.18 -2.59 -15.55
N PHE A 139 0.29 -3.75 -15.08
CA PHE A 139 1.64 -4.21 -15.38
C PHE A 139 1.85 -4.52 -16.86
N LYS A 140 0.85 -5.11 -17.52
CA LYS A 140 0.88 -5.35 -18.96
C LYS A 140 1.05 -4.04 -19.72
N PHE A 141 0.25 -3.02 -19.39
CA PHE A 141 0.38 -1.70 -20.00
C PHE A 141 1.75 -1.08 -19.73
N HIS A 142 2.25 -1.14 -18.50
CA HIS A 142 3.57 -0.65 -18.12
C HIS A 142 4.68 -1.27 -18.99
N SER A 143 4.67 -2.60 -19.11
CA SER A 143 5.66 -3.34 -19.91
C SER A 143 5.55 -3.06 -21.40
N GLU A 144 4.34 -2.94 -21.95
CA GLU A 144 4.13 -2.64 -23.38
C GLU A 144 4.57 -1.22 -23.76
N LYS A 145 4.55 -0.31 -22.80
CA LYS A 145 4.99 1.09 -22.99
C LYS A 145 6.46 1.30 -22.66
N GLU A 146 7.14 0.27 -22.12
CA GLU A 146 8.52 0.39 -21.63
C GLU A 146 8.68 1.61 -20.70
N ALA A 147 7.66 1.84 -19.84
CA ALA A 147 7.57 3.03 -18.99
C ALA A 147 8.43 2.88 -17.74
N ASP A 148 9.04 3.96 -17.27
CA ASP A 148 9.69 4.00 -15.96
C ASP A 148 8.67 4.11 -14.83
N ILE A 149 7.58 4.87 -15.05
CA ILE A 149 6.50 5.08 -14.10
C ILE A 149 5.16 5.00 -14.82
N THR A 150 4.21 4.26 -14.24
CA THR A 150 2.82 4.21 -14.68
C THR A 150 1.90 4.66 -13.55
N VAL A 151 1.05 5.63 -13.84
CA VAL A 151 0.07 6.15 -12.87
C VAL A 151 -1.32 5.68 -13.24
N VAL A 152 -2.00 5.05 -12.28
CA VAL A 152 -3.40 4.64 -12.41
C VAL A 152 -4.27 5.78 -11.90
N TYR A 153 -5.16 6.31 -12.75
CA TYR A 153 -6.05 7.39 -12.40
C TYR A 153 -7.47 7.14 -12.92
N ARG A 154 -8.42 7.84 -12.38
CA ARG A 154 -9.81 7.84 -12.82
C ARG A 154 -10.20 9.25 -13.28
N HIS A 155 -10.80 9.33 -14.45
CA HIS A 155 -11.46 10.58 -14.88
C HIS A 155 -12.70 10.85 -14.00
N GLY A 156 -12.82 12.06 -13.50
CA GLY A 156 -13.96 12.49 -12.69
C GLY A 156 -13.68 13.83 -12.02
N MET A 157 -14.74 14.48 -11.53
CA MET A 157 -14.57 15.65 -10.67
C MET A 157 -14.32 15.16 -9.24
N SER A 158 -13.22 15.62 -8.63
CA SER A 158 -13.05 15.51 -7.18
C SER A 158 -13.87 16.61 -6.52
N PRO A 159 -14.64 16.33 -5.47
CA PRO A 159 -15.31 17.37 -4.69
C PRO A 159 -14.35 18.39 -4.07
N ASP A 160 -13.12 17.99 -3.81
CA ASP A 160 -12.03 18.82 -3.28
C ASP A 160 -10.90 18.91 -4.31
N SER A 161 -11.05 19.84 -5.25
CA SER A 161 -10.29 19.88 -6.49
C SER A 161 -8.77 20.07 -6.36
N ASP A 162 -8.23 20.46 -5.20
CA ASP A 162 -6.86 21.02 -5.18
C ASP A 162 -5.78 20.21 -4.50
N LYS A 163 -6.09 19.10 -3.83
CA LYS A 163 -5.06 18.39 -3.01
C LYS A 163 -4.72 16.96 -3.41
N ASN A 164 -5.44 16.37 -4.36
CA ASN A 164 -5.24 14.97 -4.76
C ASN A 164 -5.11 14.76 -6.26
N CYS A 165 -4.84 15.77 -7.02
CA CYS A 165 -4.50 15.63 -8.42
C CYS A 165 -2.98 15.47 -8.54
N LEU A 166 -2.54 14.40 -9.17
CA LEU A 166 -1.23 14.35 -9.78
C LEU A 166 -1.30 15.27 -11.01
N TYR A 167 -0.51 16.32 -11.02
CA TYR A 167 -0.27 17.15 -12.18
C TYR A 167 0.92 16.64 -12.94
#